data_35690617e8616834356c4a84d63e69ad
#
_entry.id   35690617e8616834356c4a84d63e69ad
#
_cell.length_a   1.000
_cell.length_b   1.000
_cell.length_c   1.000
_cell.angle_alpha   90.00
_cell.angle_beta   90.00
_cell.angle_gamma   90.00
#
_symmetry.space_group_name_H-M   'P 1'
#
loop_
_entity.id
_entity.type
_entity.pdbx_description
1 polymer ?
#
loop_
_entity_poly.entity_id
_entity_poly.type
_entity_poly.pdbx_seq_one_letter_code
_entity_poly.pdbx_strand_id
1 'polypeptide(L)'
;ITPHVFHYGETSTFNYMVLELLGKSIDNYYHDICKNISKNPENILPILKHIGCQMLHCIQCIHNCGIIHRDIKPQNFLLSTNSKQIYIIDFGISTPYLDHKKKHKPITYNDNTMGTIDFISYYLHEGLSASRRDDLISMIYVIIYMYNNILPWQINDVKSIYEIKYNIPP
;
A
#
# COMPACT_ATOMS: atom_id res chain seq x y z
N ILE A 1 6.48 -10.23 8.23
CA ILE A 1 5.54 -9.26 7.63
C ILE A 1 6.23 -7.93 7.37
N THR A 2 7.10 -7.48 8.26
CA THR A 2 8.07 -6.40 8.04
C THR A 2 9.48 -6.98 8.05
N PRO A 3 10.45 -6.40 7.32
CA PRO A 3 11.83 -6.87 7.35
C PRO A 3 12.40 -6.78 8.77
N HIS A 4 13.33 -7.67 9.08
CA HIS A 4 14.05 -7.60 10.34
C HIS A 4 14.95 -6.36 10.36
N VAL A 5 14.96 -5.63 11.49
CA VAL A 5 15.85 -4.50 11.71
C VAL A 5 17.11 -5.02 12.43
N PHE A 6 18.24 -5.04 11.74
CA PHE A 6 19.51 -5.47 12.33
C PHE A 6 20.15 -4.38 13.16
N HIS A 7 20.07 -3.13 12.68
CA HIS A 7 20.68 -1.99 13.34
C HIS A 7 20.03 -0.68 12.89
N TYR A 8 20.10 0.32 13.74
CA TYR A 8 19.75 1.70 13.41
C TYR A 8 20.65 2.66 14.18
N GLY A 9 20.87 3.84 13.67
CA GLY A 9 21.73 4.82 14.30
C GLY A 9 21.63 6.19 13.64
N GLU A 10 22.41 7.09 14.19
CA GLU A 10 22.49 8.48 13.76
C GLU A 10 23.95 8.86 13.47
N THR A 11 24.15 9.66 12.46
CA THR A 11 25.41 10.34 12.17
C THR A 11 25.23 11.85 12.33
N SER A 12 26.26 12.63 12.12
CA SER A 12 26.14 14.09 12.15
C SER A 12 25.22 14.68 11.06
N THR A 13 24.86 13.90 10.04
CA THR A 13 24.15 14.39 8.86
C THR A 13 22.90 13.61 8.50
N PHE A 14 22.77 12.36 8.96
CA PHE A 14 21.63 11.51 8.62
C PHE A 14 21.39 10.41 9.66
N ASN A 15 20.15 9.94 9.72
CA ASN A 15 19.77 8.71 10.41
C ASN A 15 19.85 7.54 9.43
N TYR A 16 20.21 6.34 9.90
CA TYR A 16 20.29 5.14 9.08
C TYR A 16 19.65 3.94 9.76
N MET A 17 19.19 3.00 8.94
CA MET A 17 18.64 1.74 9.38
C MET A 17 19.16 0.61 8.50
N VAL A 18 19.63 -0.48 9.10
CA VAL A 18 20.08 -1.70 8.43
C VAL A 18 18.97 -2.73 8.53
N LEU A 19 18.42 -3.11 7.40
CA LEU A 19 17.29 -4.02 7.31
C LEU A 19 17.69 -5.34 6.66
N GLU A 20 16.88 -6.35 6.87
CA GLU A 20 16.91 -7.58 6.10
C GLU A 20 16.83 -7.27 4.60
N LEU A 21 17.71 -7.91 3.81
CA LEU A 21 17.69 -7.78 2.36
C LEU A 21 16.50 -8.56 1.81
N LEU A 22 15.60 -7.85 1.16
CA LEU A 22 14.43 -8.42 0.49
C LEU A 22 14.67 -8.53 -1.02
N GLY A 23 13.76 -9.23 -1.69
CA GLY A 23 13.73 -9.40 -3.13
C GLY A 23 13.04 -8.25 -3.87
N LYS A 24 12.46 -8.56 -5.03
CA LYS A 24 11.75 -7.60 -5.88
C LYS A 24 10.46 -7.12 -5.22
N SER A 25 10.01 -5.92 -5.59
CA SER A 25 8.65 -5.49 -5.31
C SER A 25 7.62 -6.36 -6.03
N ILE A 26 6.38 -6.41 -5.52
CA ILE A 26 5.30 -7.14 -6.19
C ILE A 26 5.02 -6.57 -7.59
N ASP A 27 5.27 -5.28 -7.80
CA ASP A 27 5.17 -4.61 -9.10
C ASP A 27 6.11 -5.25 -10.12
N ASN A 28 7.40 -5.29 -9.81
CA ASN A 28 8.41 -5.89 -10.67
C ASN A 28 8.19 -7.41 -10.85
N TYR A 29 7.83 -8.10 -9.78
CA TYR A 29 7.57 -9.54 -9.82
C TYR A 29 6.39 -9.88 -10.73
N TYR A 30 5.28 -9.16 -10.58
CA TYR A 30 4.09 -9.35 -11.40
C TYR A 30 4.35 -9.01 -12.87
N HIS A 31 5.06 -7.91 -13.12
CA HIS A 31 5.46 -7.54 -14.48
C HIS A 31 6.30 -8.62 -15.17
N ASP A 32 7.26 -9.21 -14.45
CA ASP A 32 8.09 -10.28 -14.97
C ASP A 32 7.28 -11.57 -15.25
N ILE A 33 6.34 -11.90 -14.40
CA ILE A 33 5.41 -13.03 -14.65
C ILE A 33 4.59 -12.77 -15.91
N CYS A 34 4.00 -11.57 -16.04
CA CYS A 34 3.15 -11.21 -17.17
C CYS A 34 3.87 -11.18 -18.53
N LYS A 35 5.21 -11.06 -18.55
CA LYS A 35 6.00 -11.24 -19.77
C LYS A 35 6.01 -12.67 -20.28
N ASN A 36 5.87 -13.65 -19.38
CA ASN A 36 6.09 -15.07 -19.67
C ASN A 36 4.80 -15.90 -19.73
N ILE A 37 3.66 -15.34 -19.32
CA ILE A 37 2.37 -16.01 -19.34
C ILE A 37 1.35 -15.24 -20.17
N SER A 38 0.42 -15.97 -20.79
CA SER A 38 -0.74 -15.33 -21.42
C SER A 38 -1.57 -14.56 -20.38
N LYS A 39 -1.94 -13.32 -20.71
CA LYS A 39 -2.78 -12.47 -19.85
C LYS A 39 -4.25 -12.89 -19.81
N ASN A 40 -4.54 -14.18 -19.94
CA ASN A 40 -5.89 -14.68 -19.74
C ASN A 40 -6.26 -14.61 -18.26
N PRO A 41 -7.53 -14.26 -17.92
CA PRO A 41 -8.00 -14.22 -16.54
C PRO A 41 -7.71 -15.49 -15.74
N GLU A 42 -7.84 -16.65 -16.35
CA GLU A 42 -7.57 -17.96 -15.73
C GLU A 42 -6.13 -18.10 -15.20
N ASN A 43 -5.16 -17.45 -15.85
CA ASN A 43 -3.75 -17.48 -15.44
C ASN A 43 -3.42 -16.38 -14.43
N ILE A 44 -4.06 -15.22 -14.57
CA ILE A 44 -3.74 -13.99 -13.80
C ILE A 44 -4.45 -13.98 -12.44
N LEU A 45 -5.72 -14.35 -12.38
CA LEU A 45 -6.52 -14.27 -11.16
C LEU A 45 -5.97 -15.07 -9.99
N PRO A 46 -5.45 -16.31 -10.16
CA PRO A 46 -4.84 -17.04 -9.06
C PRO A 46 -3.61 -16.32 -8.46
N ILE A 47 -2.81 -15.66 -9.32
CA ILE A 47 -1.62 -14.93 -8.90
C ILE A 47 -2.04 -13.68 -8.11
N LEU A 48 -2.99 -12.89 -8.64
CA LEU A 48 -3.50 -11.72 -7.94
C LEU A 48 -4.18 -12.07 -6.63
N LYS A 49 -4.94 -13.16 -6.59
CA LYS A 49 -5.53 -13.68 -5.36
C LYS A 49 -4.45 -13.99 -4.31
N HIS A 50 -3.38 -14.68 -4.71
CA HIS A 50 -2.29 -15.02 -3.81
C HIS A 50 -1.59 -13.78 -3.27
N ILE A 51 -1.26 -12.82 -4.15
CA ILE A 51 -0.66 -11.52 -3.76
C ILE A 51 -1.62 -10.77 -2.84
N GLY A 52 -2.88 -10.63 -3.21
CA GLY A 52 -3.89 -9.90 -2.42
C GLY A 52 -4.10 -10.49 -1.03
N CYS A 53 -4.13 -11.82 -0.89
CA CYS A 53 -4.22 -12.45 0.43
C CYS A 53 -3.01 -12.13 1.31
N GLN A 54 -1.80 -12.13 0.76
CA GLN A 54 -0.59 -11.80 1.52
C GLN A 54 -0.54 -10.30 1.87
N MET A 55 -0.92 -9.41 0.95
CA MET A 55 -1.04 -7.98 1.23
C MET A 55 -2.03 -7.70 2.35
N LEU A 56 -3.21 -8.33 2.28
CA LEU A 56 -4.23 -8.20 3.33
C LEU A 56 -3.70 -8.66 4.68
N HIS A 57 -2.96 -9.76 4.71
CA HIS A 57 -2.33 -10.25 5.94
C HIS A 57 -1.30 -9.25 6.49
N CYS A 58 -0.45 -8.66 5.65
CA CYS A 58 0.49 -7.61 6.06
C CYS A 58 -0.25 -6.42 6.68
N ILE A 59 -1.29 -5.91 6.00
CA ILE A 59 -2.10 -4.79 6.46
C ILE A 59 -2.81 -5.12 7.78
N GLN A 60 -3.40 -6.30 7.90
CA GLN A 60 -4.04 -6.75 9.14
C GLN A 60 -3.05 -6.73 10.32
N CYS A 61 -1.83 -7.18 10.12
CA CYS A 61 -0.84 -7.23 11.20
C CYS A 61 -0.43 -5.83 11.67
N ILE A 62 -0.20 -4.88 10.75
CA ILE A 62 0.12 -3.49 11.17
C ILE A 62 -1.09 -2.82 11.83
N HIS A 63 -2.31 -3.07 11.34
CA HIS A 63 -3.54 -2.58 11.97
C HIS A 63 -3.72 -3.15 13.38
N ASN A 64 -3.39 -4.42 13.61
CA ASN A 64 -3.42 -5.03 14.96
C ASN A 64 -2.38 -4.41 15.91
N CYS A 65 -1.30 -3.84 15.38
CA CYS A 65 -0.35 -3.04 16.14
C CYS A 65 -0.82 -1.60 16.40
N GLY A 66 -2.04 -1.24 15.97
CA GLY A 66 -2.61 0.10 16.16
C GLY A 66 -2.12 1.15 15.15
N ILE A 67 -1.50 0.74 14.05
CA ILE A 67 -0.86 1.59 13.05
C ILE A 67 -1.61 1.49 11.72
N ILE A 68 -1.77 2.61 11.01
CA ILE A 68 -2.16 2.70 9.60
C ILE A 68 -0.95 3.12 8.79
N HIS A 69 -0.79 2.52 7.60
CA HIS A 69 0.38 2.71 6.75
C HIS A 69 0.36 4.04 5.99
N ARG A 70 -0.76 4.37 5.34
CA ARG A 70 -1.06 5.57 4.55
C ARG A 70 -0.35 5.68 3.19
N ASP A 71 0.54 4.75 2.85
CA ASP A 71 1.19 4.71 1.53
C ASP A 71 1.19 3.28 0.96
N ILE A 72 0.00 2.69 0.89
CA ILE A 72 -0.19 1.36 0.28
C ILE A 72 -0.09 1.50 -1.23
N LYS A 73 1.00 0.94 -1.80
CA LYS A 73 1.29 0.90 -3.24
C LYS A 73 2.14 -0.31 -3.59
N PRO A 74 2.22 -0.73 -4.86
CA PRO A 74 2.93 -1.96 -5.25
C PRO A 74 4.42 -1.96 -4.87
N GLN A 75 5.06 -0.78 -4.87
CA GLN A 75 6.48 -0.62 -4.56
C GLN A 75 6.81 -0.88 -3.08
N ASN A 76 5.81 -0.71 -2.18
CA ASN A 76 5.98 -0.89 -0.75
C ASN A 76 5.71 -2.32 -0.26
N PHE A 77 5.48 -3.26 -1.19
CA PHE A 77 5.40 -4.68 -0.89
C PHE A 77 6.52 -5.41 -1.61
N LEU A 78 7.44 -6.00 -0.84
CA LEU A 78 8.59 -6.72 -1.35
C LEU A 78 8.47 -8.20 -1.05
N LEU A 79 8.96 -9.02 -1.97
CA LEU A 79 9.08 -10.46 -1.75
C LEU A 79 10.30 -10.77 -0.88
N SER A 80 10.22 -11.84 -0.11
CA SER A 80 11.42 -12.48 0.44
C SER A 80 12.38 -12.89 -0.69
N THR A 81 13.65 -13.08 -0.37
CA THR A 81 14.66 -13.50 -1.37
C THR A 81 14.31 -14.83 -2.04
N ASN A 82 13.54 -15.71 -1.39
CA ASN A 82 13.03 -16.95 -1.97
C ASN A 82 11.68 -16.81 -2.67
N SER A 83 11.16 -15.58 -2.81
CA SER A 83 9.89 -15.20 -3.48
C SER A 83 8.62 -15.87 -2.94
N LYS A 84 8.63 -16.37 -1.70
CA LYS A 84 7.48 -17.07 -1.10
C LYS A 84 6.60 -16.20 -0.20
N GLN A 85 7.17 -15.15 0.38
CA GLN A 85 6.47 -14.29 1.35
C GLN A 85 6.58 -12.83 0.94
N ILE A 86 5.49 -12.08 1.16
CA ILE A 86 5.45 -10.64 0.96
C ILE A 86 5.67 -9.94 2.30
N TYR A 87 6.47 -8.89 2.27
CA TYR A 87 6.77 -7.97 3.35
C TYR A 87 6.29 -6.58 2.99
N ILE A 88 5.79 -5.85 3.96
CA ILE A 88 5.46 -4.42 3.81
C ILE A 88 6.60 -3.58 4.37
N ILE A 89 6.95 -2.51 3.66
CA ILE A 89 8.07 -1.60 3.99
C ILE A 89 7.59 -0.13 3.93
N ASP A 90 8.47 0.78 4.34
CA ASP A 90 8.29 2.23 4.24
C ASP A 90 7.16 2.78 5.13
N PHE A 91 7.44 2.84 6.42
CA PHE A 91 6.56 3.42 7.44
C PHE A 91 6.76 4.93 7.64
N GLY A 92 7.41 5.63 6.70
CA GLY A 92 7.79 7.04 6.82
C GLY A 92 6.65 8.00 7.08
N ILE A 93 5.44 7.69 6.61
CA ILE A 93 4.23 8.50 6.85
C ILE A 93 3.16 7.75 7.66
N SER A 94 3.49 6.60 8.23
CA SER A 94 2.56 5.82 9.04
C SER A 94 2.17 6.56 10.33
N THR A 95 0.99 6.27 10.86
CA THR A 95 0.50 6.93 12.08
C THR A 95 -0.35 5.98 12.93
N PRO A 96 -0.34 6.12 14.28
CA PRO A 96 -1.29 5.44 15.13
C PRO A 96 -2.73 5.91 14.86
N TYR A 97 -3.66 4.97 14.71
CA TYR A 97 -5.10 5.28 14.60
C TYR A 97 -5.84 5.16 15.94
N LEU A 98 -5.18 4.66 16.96
CA LEU A 98 -5.69 4.59 18.33
C LEU A 98 -5.17 5.77 19.17
N ASP A 99 -5.99 6.23 20.10
CA ASP A 99 -5.61 7.18 21.13
C ASP A 99 -4.89 6.49 22.31
N HIS A 100 -4.51 7.29 23.31
CA HIS A 100 -3.86 6.79 24.55
C HIS A 100 -4.75 5.84 25.37
N LYS A 101 -6.07 5.84 25.14
CA LYS A 101 -7.05 4.92 25.77
C LYS A 101 -7.34 3.70 24.90
N LYS A 102 -6.56 3.47 23.83
CA LYS A 102 -6.76 2.42 22.82
C LYS A 102 -8.11 2.49 22.11
N LYS A 103 -8.72 3.66 22.05
CA LYS A 103 -9.93 3.91 21.27
C LYS A 103 -9.55 4.48 19.90
N HIS A 104 -10.36 4.16 18.91
CA HIS A 104 -10.20 4.74 17.57
C HIS A 104 -10.29 6.27 17.64
N LYS A 105 -9.32 6.97 17.07
CA LYS A 105 -9.36 8.44 16.96
C LYS A 105 -10.60 8.88 16.18
N PRO A 106 -11.25 9.98 16.57
CA PRO A 106 -12.38 10.52 15.82
C PRO A 106 -11.95 10.97 14.42
N ILE A 107 -12.90 10.97 13.50
CA ILE A 107 -12.71 11.54 12.16
C ILE A 107 -12.50 13.04 12.31
N THR A 108 -11.46 13.55 11.67
CA THR A 108 -11.17 14.98 11.58
C THR A 108 -10.91 15.36 10.13
N TYR A 109 -11.10 16.63 9.80
CA TYR A 109 -10.64 17.19 8.53
C TYR A 109 -9.20 17.67 8.66
N ASN A 110 -8.37 17.36 7.69
CA ASN A 110 -6.98 17.74 7.64
C ASN A 110 -6.61 18.08 6.19
N ASP A 111 -6.10 19.28 5.96
CA ASP A 111 -5.74 19.75 4.60
C ASP A 111 -4.47 19.06 4.03
N ASN A 112 -3.79 18.24 4.82
CA ASN A 112 -2.57 17.56 4.40
C ASN A 112 -2.88 16.16 3.84
N THR A 113 -3.19 16.10 2.56
CA THR A 113 -3.24 14.83 1.82
C THR A 113 -1.84 14.21 1.76
N MET A 114 -1.70 12.99 2.28
CA MET A 114 -0.44 12.25 2.28
C MET A 114 -0.61 10.90 1.59
N GLY A 115 0.47 10.42 1.00
CA GLY A 115 0.52 9.15 0.27
C GLY A 115 0.65 9.35 -1.24
N THR A 116 0.70 8.25 -1.97
CA THR A 116 0.82 8.25 -3.43
C THR A 116 -0.56 8.49 -4.05
N ILE A 117 -0.73 9.62 -4.75
CA ILE A 117 -2.02 10.15 -5.19
C ILE A 117 -2.86 9.16 -6.00
N ASP A 118 -2.23 8.31 -6.79
CA ASP A 118 -2.93 7.27 -7.57
C ASP A 118 -3.62 6.24 -6.68
N PHE A 119 -3.04 5.94 -5.52
CA PHE A 119 -3.50 4.87 -4.64
C PHE A 119 -4.25 5.34 -3.39
N ILE A 120 -4.20 6.62 -3.01
CA ILE A 120 -4.99 7.10 -1.86
C ILE A 120 -6.49 7.01 -2.12
N SER A 121 -7.27 6.79 -1.05
CA SER A 121 -8.72 6.74 -1.13
C SER A 121 -9.33 8.11 -1.48
N TYR A 122 -10.54 8.14 -2.01
CA TYR A 122 -11.25 9.39 -2.27
C TYR A 122 -11.52 10.19 -0.98
N TYR A 123 -11.66 9.51 0.15
CA TYR A 123 -11.84 10.16 1.46
C TYR A 123 -10.62 11.03 1.85
N LEU A 124 -9.41 10.58 1.48
CA LEU A 124 -8.20 11.36 1.71
C LEU A 124 -8.11 12.56 0.77
N HIS A 125 -8.65 12.46 -0.45
CA HIS A 125 -8.79 13.62 -1.33
C HIS A 125 -9.78 14.66 -0.77
N GLU A 126 -10.80 14.24 -0.02
CA GLU A 126 -11.72 15.15 0.69
C GLU A 126 -11.10 15.77 1.96
N GLY A 127 -9.86 15.44 2.30
CA GLY A 127 -9.20 15.96 3.49
C GLY A 127 -9.62 15.27 4.79
N LEU A 128 -10.29 14.11 4.73
CA LEU A 128 -10.61 13.32 5.91
C LEU A 128 -9.37 12.67 6.49
N SER A 129 -9.30 12.59 7.81
CA SER A 129 -8.21 11.89 8.50
C SER A 129 -8.17 10.41 8.10
N ALA A 130 -6.95 9.91 7.87
CA ALA A 130 -6.71 8.54 7.45
C ALA A 130 -7.17 7.53 8.52
N SER A 131 -7.69 6.41 8.06
CA SER A 131 -8.13 5.29 8.88
C SER A 131 -7.73 3.95 8.24
N ARG A 132 -8.03 2.85 8.90
CA ARG A 132 -7.80 1.49 8.37
C ARG A 132 -8.51 1.25 7.04
N ARG A 133 -9.69 1.89 6.84
CA ARG A 133 -10.46 1.87 5.59
C ARG A 133 -9.61 2.31 4.40
N ASP A 134 -8.80 3.34 4.57
CA ASP A 134 -8.04 3.96 3.48
C ASP A 134 -6.90 3.05 2.99
N ASP A 135 -6.21 2.34 3.90
CA ASP A 135 -5.23 1.31 3.54
C ASP A 135 -5.88 0.17 2.73
N LEU A 136 -7.10 -0.25 3.11
CA LEU A 136 -7.81 -1.31 2.39
C LEU A 136 -8.29 -0.87 1.01
N ILE A 137 -8.78 0.35 0.87
CA ILE A 137 -9.15 0.93 -0.43
C ILE A 137 -7.90 1.02 -1.34
N SER A 138 -6.79 1.52 -0.79
CA SER A 138 -5.53 1.58 -1.53
C SER A 138 -5.07 0.19 -2.00
N MET A 139 -5.24 -0.85 -1.16
CA MET A 139 -4.94 -2.23 -1.55
C MET A 139 -5.80 -2.70 -2.73
N ILE A 140 -7.09 -2.39 -2.74
CA ILE A 140 -7.97 -2.71 -3.88
C ILE A 140 -7.48 -1.99 -5.15
N TYR A 141 -7.10 -0.73 -5.06
CA TYR A 141 -6.54 0.00 -6.20
C TYR A 141 -5.23 -0.63 -6.70
N VAL A 142 -4.39 -1.15 -5.82
CA VAL A 142 -3.19 -1.92 -6.22
C VAL A 142 -3.58 -3.17 -7.02
N ILE A 143 -4.58 -3.93 -6.59
CA ILE A 143 -5.04 -5.12 -7.32
C ILE A 143 -5.63 -4.75 -8.69
N ILE A 144 -6.43 -3.68 -8.77
CA ILE A 144 -6.97 -3.16 -10.02
C ILE A 144 -5.84 -2.73 -10.97
N TYR A 145 -4.85 -1.99 -10.44
CA TYR A 145 -3.67 -1.58 -11.19
C TYR A 145 -2.90 -2.78 -11.74
N MET A 146 -2.65 -3.78 -10.91
CA MET A 146 -1.92 -4.99 -11.35
C MET A 146 -2.70 -5.76 -12.41
N TYR A 147 -4.03 -5.84 -12.32
CA TYR A 147 -4.84 -6.54 -13.32
C TYR A 147 -4.86 -5.81 -14.67
N ASN A 148 -5.06 -4.49 -14.66
CA ASN A 148 -5.22 -3.67 -15.86
C ASN A 148 -3.90 -3.05 -16.37
N ASN A 149 -2.84 -3.03 -15.58
CA ASN A 149 -1.58 -2.25 -15.73
C ASN A 149 -1.77 -0.74 -15.74
N ILE A 150 -2.96 -0.25 -15.44
CA ILE A 150 -3.32 1.17 -15.37
C ILE A 150 -4.52 1.34 -14.45
N LEU A 151 -4.61 2.48 -13.78
CA LEU A 151 -5.80 2.89 -13.05
C LEU A 151 -6.65 3.83 -13.91
N PRO A 152 -7.99 3.81 -13.77
CA PRO A 152 -8.89 4.61 -14.60
C PRO A 152 -8.60 6.12 -14.58
N TRP A 153 -7.97 6.62 -13.52
CA TRP A 153 -7.66 8.04 -13.31
C TRP A 153 -6.23 8.44 -13.69
N GLN A 154 -5.34 7.51 -14.06
CA GLN A 154 -3.93 7.83 -14.40
C GLN A 154 -3.79 8.56 -15.75
N ILE A 155 -4.84 8.66 -16.52
CA ILE A 155 -4.86 9.32 -17.85
C ILE A 155 -5.18 10.82 -17.71
N ASN A 156 -5.56 11.30 -16.51
CA ASN A 156 -6.15 12.62 -16.28
C ASN A 156 -5.30 13.46 -15.32
N ASP A 157 -5.62 14.76 -15.23
CA ASP A 157 -5.00 15.66 -14.25
C ASP A 157 -5.46 15.37 -12.80
N VAL A 158 -4.79 15.97 -11.81
CA VAL A 158 -5.04 15.69 -10.39
C VAL A 158 -6.47 16.01 -9.94
N LYS A 159 -7.12 17.01 -10.54
CA LYS A 159 -8.51 17.38 -10.19
C LYS A 159 -9.50 16.32 -10.66
N SER A 160 -9.27 15.77 -11.84
CA SER A 160 -10.11 14.69 -12.36
C SER A 160 -9.90 13.34 -11.64
N ILE A 161 -8.76 13.10 -11.01
CA ILE A 161 -8.52 11.90 -10.20
C ILE A 161 -9.55 11.75 -9.08
N TYR A 162 -9.78 12.82 -8.31
CA TYR A 162 -10.78 12.81 -7.23
C TYR A 162 -12.19 12.53 -7.78
N GLU A 163 -12.61 13.25 -8.81
CA GLU A 163 -13.94 13.11 -9.40
C GLU A 163 -14.19 11.69 -9.93
N ILE A 164 -13.20 11.09 -10.57
CA ILE A 164 -13.29 9.72 -11.07
C ILE A 164 -13.42 8.74 -9.90
N LYS A 165 -12.57 8.85 -8.86
CA LYS A 165 -12.63 7.99 -7.68
C LYS A 165 -13.96 8.13 -6.93
N TYR A 166 -14.51 9.34 -6.85
CA TYR A 166 -15.79 9.60 -6.19
C TYR A 166 -16.97 8.94 -6.93
N ASN A 167 -16.93 8.93 -8.27
CA ASN A 167 -18.00 8.39 -9.12
C ASN A 167 -17.89 6.87 -9.41
N ILE A 168 -16.81 6.21 -8.98
CA ILE A 168 -16.71 4.74 -9.07
C ILE A 168 -17.63 4.14 -8.01
N PRO A 169 -18.65 3.35 -8.39
CA PRO A 169 -19.49 2.68 -7.41
C PRO A 169 -18.67 1.70 -6.58
N PRO A 170 -19.03 1.50 -5.30
CA PRO A 170 -18.34 0.58 -4.41
C PRO A 170 -18.40 -0.88 -4.87
#